data_8599d60892e6e9937c86b10af73179d9
#
_entry.id   8599d60892e6e9937c86b10af73179d9
#
_cell.length_a   1.000
_cell.length_b   1.000
_cell.length_c   1.000
_cell.angle_alpha   90.00
_cell.angle_beta   90.00
_cell.angle_gamma   90.00
#
_symmetry.space_group_name_H-M   'P 1'
#
loop_
_entity.id
_entity.type
_entity.pdbx_description
1 polymer ?
#
loop_
_entity_poly.entity_id
_entity_poly.type
_entity_poly.pdbx_seq_one_letter_code
_entity_poly.pdbx_strand_id
1 'polypeptide(L)'
;MKILLLSVLFIILFYLFKKAHKNTTDIVMNKVQINQKQTCGHDPILNILHLSDMHLENISISPAQLYEKLKDEPIDLIALTGDFLDRKRTISKLAPYLEVLSQLHAKHGIYAVFGNHDYVLREKDLQKLKEILEQYDCKVMQNENHVIYVQGNRVNIIGIDDFSTKRSDLTASYREVRSGTNLVLTHDPNIVLHMKEYHFDYLLSGHFHGGQICYPKAYHLAKMGKLARMNVIKGLHMQDGKPFYISEGLGQTGVNIRVGSRPEITLHQLSISTIKNKELPAV
;
A
#
# COMPACT_ATOMS: atom_id res chain seq x y z
N MET A 1 15.72 -47.48 -11.39
CA MET A 1 15.07 -46.98 -10.16
C MET A 1 15.46 -45.51 -9.88
N LYS A 2 16.76 -45.12 -9.76
CA LYS A 2 17.19 -43.73 -9.49
C LYS A 2 16.73 -42.71 -10.55
N ILE A 3 16.82 -43.04 -11.85
CA ILE A 3 16.40 -42.15 -12.95
C ILE A 3 14.88 -41.92 -12.89
N LEU A 4 14.08 -42.95 -12.64
CA LEU A 4 12.63 -42.80 -12.50
C LEU A 4 12.25 -41.89 -11.32
N LEU A 5 12.92 -42.06 -10.17
CA LEU A 5 12.73 -41.18 -8.99
C LEU A 5 13.06 -39.74 -9.30
N LEU A 6 14.18 -39.50 -10.00
CA LEU A 6 14.59 -38.12 -10.40
C LEU A 6 13.60 -37.51 -11.40
N SER A 7 13.09 -38.32 -12.36
CA SER A 7 12.07 -37.86 -13.31
C SER A 7 10.77 -37.48 -12.60
N VAL A 8 10.29 -38.30 -11.65
CA VAL A 8 9.09 -38.02 -10.86
C VAL A 8 9.28 -36.74 -10.02
N LEU A 9 10.42 -36.62 -9.36
CA LEU A 9 10.73 -35.42 -8.59
C LEU A 9 10.74 -34.16 -9.47
N PHE A 10 11.36 -34.22 -10.65
CA PHE A 10 11.37 -33.11 -11.60
C PHE A 10 9.95 -32.73 -12.05
N ILE A 11 9.10 -33.68 -12.36
CA ILE A 11 7.71 -33.43 -12.74
C ILE A 11 6.96 -32.75 -11.61
N ILE A 12 7.13 -33.20 -10.36
CA ILE A 12 6.50 -32.58 -9.18
C ILE A 12 6.97 -31.13 -9.00
N LEU A 13 8.29 -30.89 -9.05
CA LEU A 13 8.85 -29.55 -8.91
C LEU A 13 8.39 -28.61 -10.03
N PHE A 14 8.35 -29.11 -11.26
CA PHE A 14 7.83 -28.35 -12.40
C PHE A 14 6.35 -28.01 -12.22
N TYR A 15 5.53 -28.94 -11.79
CA TYR A 15 4.11 -28.69 -11.48
C TYR A 15 3.94 -27.65 -10.38
N LEU A 16 4.69 -27.76 -9.27
CA LEU A 16 4.66 -26.80 -8.17
C LEU A 16 5.09 -25.40 -8.62
N PHE A 17 6.13 -25.31 -9.44
CA PHE A 17 6.58 -24.04 -10.02
C PHE A 17 5.49 -23.41 -10.92
N LYS A 18 4.91 -24.21 -11.81
CA LYS A 18 3.79 -23.74 -12.67
C LYS A 18 2.60 -23.26 -11.86
N LYS A 19 2.23 -23.97 -10.77
CA LYS A 19 1.18 -23.56 -9.85
C LYS A 19 1.52 -22.25 -9.14
N ALA A 20 2.74 -22.14 -8.61
CA ALA A 20 3.23 -20.92 -7.96
C ALA A 20 3.31 -19.73 -8.92
N HIS A 21 3.68 -19.97 -10.18
CA HIS A 21 3.65 -18.94 -11.22
C HIS A 21 2.21 -18.54 -11.57
N LYS A 22 1.28 -19.50 -11.73
CA LYS A 22 -0.14 -19.19 -11.96
C LYS A 22 -0.74 -18.31 -10.85
N ASN A 23 -0.30 -18.49 -9.61
CA ASN A 23 -0.76 -17.66 -8.49
C ASN A 23 -0.43 -16.18 -8.65
N THR A 24 0.57 -15.80 -9.47
CA THR A 24 0.92 -14.40 -9.72
C THR A 24 -0.10 -13.64 -10.57
N THR A 25 -1.00 -14.34 -11.25
CA THR A 25 -2.09 -13.75 -12.05
C THR A 25 -3.47 -13.92 -11.40
N ASP A 26 -3.52 -14.56 -10.22
CA ASP A 26 -4.74 -14.77 -9.45
C ASP A 26 -4.92 -13.61 -8.45
N ILE A 27 -5.37 -12.47 -8.98
CA ILE A 27 -5.47 -11.20 -8.25
C ILE A 27 -6.72 -11.20 -7.40
N VAL A 28 -6.54 -10.98 -6.09
CA VAL A 28 -7.63 -10.85 -5.13
C VAL A 28 -8.01 -9.38 -5.00
N MET A 29 -9.31 -9.10 -4.99
CA MET A 29 -9.85 -7.79 -4.62
C MET A 29 -10.41 -7.88 -3.20
N ASN A 30 -9.74 -7.21 -2.26
CA ASN A 30 -10.16 -7.16 -0.86
C ASN A 30 -11.03 -5.93 -0.60
N LYS A 31 -12.04 -6.06 0.28
CA LYS A 31 -12.84 -4.94 0.80
C LYS A 31 -12.71 -4.91 2.32
N VAL A 32 -12.21 -3.80 2.86
CA VAL A 32 -11.92 -3.63 4.29
C VAL A 32 -12.70 -2.44 4.81
N GLN A 33 -13.43 -2.62 5.91
CA GLN A 33 -14.17 -1.55 6.57
C GLN A 33 -13.50 -1.19 7.89
N ILE A 34 -13.24 0.10 8.08
CA ILE A 34 -12.66 0.66 9.30
C ILE A 34 -13.70 1.59 9.91
N ASN A 35 -14.34 1.08 10.96
CA ASN A 35 -15.32 1.86 11.72
C ASN A 35 -14.60 2.52 12.90
N GLN A 36 -14.56 3.83 12.91
CA GLN A 36 -14.19 4.56 14.12
C GLN A 36 -15.35 4.41 15.15
N LYS A 37 -15.05 4.52 16.45
CA LYS A 37 -16.08 4.40 17.49
C LYS A 37 -17.23 5.37 17.18
N GLN A 38 -18.42 4.82 16.92
CA GLN A 38 -19.62 5.55 16.50
C GLN A 38 -19.92 6.70 17.45
N THR A 39 -19.87 7.91 16.94
CA THR A 39 -20.68 9.01 17.43
C THR A 39 -22.06 8.87 16.76
N CYS A 40 -23.14 8.87 17.53
CA CYS A 40 -24.52 8.66 17.05
C CYS A 40 -24.81 9.38 15.73
N GLY A 41 -24.84 8.68 14.60
CA GLY A 41 -25.10 9.22 13.26
C GLY A 41 -24.43 8.38 12.16
N HIS A 42 -24.79 8.64 10.92
CA HIS A 42 -24.08 8.08 9.77
C HIS A 42 -22.81 8.90 9.54
N ASP A 43 -21.68 8.43 10.05
CA ASP A 43 -20.40 9.06 9.77
C ASP A 43 -20.11 9.02 8.26
N PRO A 44 -19.54 10.10 7.67
CA PRO A 44 -19.11 10.09 6.28
C PRO A 44 -18.10 8.98 6.04
N ILE A 45 -18.15 8.37 4.86
CA ILE A 45 -17.24 7.30 4.45
C ILE A 45 -16.30 7.84 3.37
N LEU A 46 -15.02 7.57 3.51
CA LEU A 46 -14.02 7.76 2.48
C LEU A 46 -13.66 6.40 1.87
N ASN A 47 -13.97 6.22 0.57
CA ASN A 47 -13.60 5.03 -0.17
C ASN A 47 -12.19 5.18 -0.75
N ILE A 48 -11.27 4.32 -0.34
CA ILE A 48 -9.86 4.41 -0.69
C ILE A 48 -9.47 3.19 -1.52
N LEU A 49 -8.98 3.41 -2.73
CA LEU A 49 -8.26 2.38 -3.48
C LEU A 49 -6.81 2.36 -3.00
N HIS A 50 -6.34 1.22 -2.55
CA HIS A 50 -4.97 1.00 -2.13
C HIS A 50 -4.25 0.04 -3.06
N LEU A 51 -3.17 0.50 -3.69
CA LEU A 51 -2.23 -0.29 -4.47
C LEU A 51 -0.83 -0.14 -3.89
N SER A 52 -0.10 -1.23 -3.79
CA SER A 52 1.26 -1.26 -3.26
C SER A 52 2.13 -2.21 -4.05
N ASP A 53 3.44 -2.04 -3.97
CA ASP A 53 4.43 -2.99 -4.48
C ASP A 53 4.10 -3.42 -5.91
N MET A 54 4.00 -2.43 -6.82
CA MET A 54 3.62 -2.69 -8.21
C MET A 54 4.70 -3.48 -8.95
N HIS A 55 5.99 -3.23 -8.64
CA HIS A 55 7.14 -3.89 -9.29
C HIS A 55 6.88 -4.15 -10.77
N LEU A 56 6.87 -3.05 -11.56
CA LEU A 56 6.49 -3.04 -12.98
C LEU A 56 7.27 -4.03 -13.87
N GLU A 57 8.34 -4.62 -13.33
CA GLU A 57 9.07 -5.74 -13.94
C GLU A 57 8.24 -7.01 -14.01
N ASN A 58 7.47 -7.29 -12.95
CA ASN A 58 6.70 -8.51 -12.75
C ASN A 58 5.29 -8.19 -12.21
N ILE A 59 4.67 -7.11 -12.69
CA ILE A 59 3.31 -6.75 -12.27
C ILE A 59 2.29 -7.81 -12.73
N SER A 60 1.32 -8.10 -11.89
CA SER A 60 0.36 -9.20 -12.07
C SER A 60 -0.80 -8.89 -13.01
N ILE A 61 -0.99 -7.63 -13.38
CA ILE A 61 -2.16 -7.15 -14.11
C ILE A 61 -1.74 -6.16 -15.19
N SER A 62 -2.43 -6.16 -16.32
CA SER A 62 -2.27 -5.10 -17.32
C SER A 62 -3.10 -3.86 -16.96
N PRO A 63 -2.77 -2.66 -17.52
CA PRO A 63 -3.56 -1.45 -17.31
C PRO A 63 -5.04 -1.65 -17.65
N ALA A 64 -5.35 -2.26 -18.80
CA ALA A 64 -6.72 -2.52 -19.23
C ALA A 64 -7.49 -3.43 -18.26
N GLN A 65 -6.84 -4.50 -17.77
CA GLN A 65 -7.47 -5.37 -16.77
C GLN A 65 -7.67 -4.66 -15.42
N LEU A 66 -6.76 -3.76 -15.04
CA LEU A 66 -6.89 -2.95 -13.83
C LEU A 66 -8.11 -2.03 -13.96
N TYR A 67 -8.26 -1.34 -15.10
CA TYR A 67 -9.42 -0.51 -15.36
C TYR A 67 -10.74 -1.28 -15.28
N GLU A 68 -10.84 -2.43 -15.96
CA GLU A 68 -12.05 -3.26 -15.95
C GLU A 68 -12.44 -3.74 -14.56
N LYS A 69 -11.47 -3.95 -13.66
CA LYS A 69 -11.75 -4.33 -12.27
C LYS A 69 -12.23 -3.17 -11.40
N LEU A 70 -11.87 -1.92 -11.74
CA LEU A 70 -12.05 -0.76 -10.87
C LEU A 70 -13.09 0.24 -11.35
N LYS A 71 -13.44 0.25 -12.64
CA LYS A 71 -14.29 1.28 -13.27
C LYS A 71 -15.67 1.47 -12.59
N ASP A 72 -16.22 0.41 -11.98
CA ASP A 72 -17.52 0.42 -11.35
C ASP A 72 -17.46 0.51 -9.79
N GLU A 73 -16.24 0.56 -9.22
CA GLU A 73 -16.05 0.66 -7.78
C GLU A 73 -16.08 2.13 -7.31
N PRO A 74 -16.71 2.41 -6.16
CA PRO A 74 -16.69 3.75 -5.59
C PRO A 74 -15.29 4.06 -5.05
N ILE A 75 -14.61 5.04 -5.66
CA ILE A 75 -13.25 5.43 -5.28
C ILE A 75 -13.22 6.95 -5.09
N ASP A 76 -12.99 7.38 -3.86
CA ASP A 76 -12.88 8.79 -3.50
C ASP A 76 -11.40 9.27 -3.46
N LEU A 77 -10.47 8.35 -3.12
CA LEU A 77 -9.05 8.60 -2.98
C LEU A 77 -8.25 7.39 -3.44
N ILE A 78 -7.09 7.60 -4.06
CA ILE A 78 -6.17 6.54 -4.44
C ILE A 78 -4.88 6.68 -3.62
N ALA A 79 -4.47 5.60 -2.94
CA ALA A 79 -3.26 5.51 -2.15
C ALA A 79 -2.28 4.52 -2.80
N LEU A 80 -1.08 5.00 -3.13
CA LEU A 80 0.01 4.22 -3.69
C LEU A 80 1.14 4.14 -2.66
N THR A 81 1.41 2.96 -2.12
CA THR A 81 2.35 2.81 -1.00
C THR A 81 3.69 2.23 -1.40
N GLY A 82 4.24 2.73 -2.52
CA GLY A 82 5.63 2.54 -2.91
C GLY A 82 5.95 1.23 -3.64
N ASP A 83 7.24 1.07 -3.91
CA ASP A 83 7.82 -0.01 -4.69
C ASP A 83 7.17 -0.13 -6.07
N PHE A 84 7.22 0.99 -6.82
CA PHE A 84 6.70 1.04 -8.19
C PHE A 84 7.51 0.16 -9.13
N LEU A 85 8.84 0.12 -8.95
CA LEU A 85 9.75 -0.57 -9.86
C LEU A 85 11.12 -0.86 -9.20
N ASP A 86 11.85 -1.83 -9.78
CA ASP A 86 13.22 -2.19 -9.36
C ASP A 86 14.29 -1.56 -10.25
N ARG A 87 13.96 -1.12 -11.46
CA ARG A 87 14.93 -0.74 -12.48
C ARG A 87 14.46 0.45 -13.31
N LYS A 88 15.36 1.40 -13.56
CA LYS A 88 15.09 2.61 -14.36
C LYS A 88 14.46 2.35 -15.74
N ARG A 89 14.74 1.19 -16.35
CA ARG A 89 14.20 0.84 -17.68
C ARG A 89 12.69 0.62 -17.71
N THR A 90 12.08 0.42 -16.55
CA THR A 90 10.64 0.19 -16.40
C THR A 90 9.87 1.45 -16.01
N ILE A 91 10.53 2.58 -15.77
CA ILE A 91 9.88 3.86 -15.45
C ILE A 91 8.79 4.21 -16.48
N SER A 92 9.07 4.03 -17.77
CA SER A 92 8.10 4.33 -18.83
C SER A 92 6.86 3.42 -18.83
N LYS A 93 6.92 2.26 -18.16
CA LYS A 93 5.76 1.38 -18.03
C LYS A 93 4.74 1.89 -16.99
N LEU A 94 5.10 2.87 -16.17
CA LEU A 94 4.21 3.40 -15.15
C LEU A 94 3.08 4.23 -15.75
N ALA A 95 3.38 5.05 -16.78
CA ALA A 95 2.42 5.98 -17.36
C ALA A 95 1.06 5.34 -17.76
N PRO A 96 0.98 4.18 -18.42
CA PRO A 96 -0.31 3.56 -18.74
C PRO A 96 -1.14 3.16 -17.49
N TYR A 97 -0.50 2.86 -16.36
CA TYR A 97 -1.22 2.59 -15.10
C TYR A 97 -1.72 3.87 -14.47
N LEU A 98 -0.92 4.94 -14.48
CA LEU A 98 -1.35 6.25 -13.99
C LEU A 98 -2.49 6.82 -14.82
N GLU A 99 -2.48 6.61 -16.13
CA GLU A 99 -3.59 6.98 -17.02
C GLU A 99 -4.90 6.29 -16.59
N VAL A 100 -4.85 4.99 -16.33
CA VAL A 100 -5.99 4.23 -15.80
C VAL A 100 -6.46 4.80 -14.46
N LEU A 101 -5.53 5.09 -13.53
CA LEU A 101 -5.89 5.64 -12.22
C LEU A 101 -6.53 7.03 -12.35
N SER A 102 -6.06 7.86 -13.27
CA SER A 102 -6.67 9.18 -13.56
C SER A 102 -8.09 9.05 -14.11
N GLN A 103 -8.35 8.03 -14.95
CA GLN A 103 -9.69 7.76 -15.50
C GLN A 103 -10.71 7.31 -14.44
N LEU A 104 -10.28 6.88 -13.25
CA LEU A 104 -11.18 6.56 -12.14
C LEU A 104 -11.76 7.81 -11.46
N HIS A 105 -11.26 9.00 -11.79
CA HIS A 105 -11.76 10.29 -11.32
C HIS A 105 -11.93 10.40 -9.81
N ALA A 106 -10.98 9.85 -9.03
CA ALA A 106 -11.00 9.91 -7.58
C ALA A 106 -11.10 11.35 -7.08
N LYS A 107 -12.20 11.71 -6.43
CA LYS A 107 -12.57 13.08 -6.04
C LYS A 107 -11.49 13.79 -5.22
N HIS A 108 -10.77 13.03 -4.39
CA HIS A 108 -9.74 13.57 -3.50
C HIS A 108 -8.31 13.36 -4.01
N GLY A 109 -8.17 12.80 -5.23
CA GLY A 109 -6.91 12.67 -5.95
C GLY A 109 -6.12 11.39 -5.61
N ILE A 110 -4.88 11.39 -6.06
CA ILE A 110 -3.92 10.28 -5.95
C ILE A 110 -2.78 10.73 -5.05
N TYR A 111 -2.42 9.90 -4.07
CA TYR A 111 -1.32 10.14 -3.13
C TYR A 111 -0.35 8.96 -3.18
N ALA A 112 0.94 9.24 -3.23
CA ALA A 112 1.98 8.24 -3.29
C ALA A 112 3.07 8.50 -2.26
N VAL A 113 3.64 7.42 -1.73
CA VAL A 113 4.93 7.43 -1.04
C VAL A 113 5.88 6.51 -1.79
N PHE A 114 7.20 6.71 -1.65
CA PHE A 114 8.18 5.79 -2.20
C PHE A 114 8.46 4.61 -1.27
N GLY A 115 8.86 3.48 -1.87
CA GLY A 115 9.36 2.32 -1.16
C GLY A 115 10.87 2.15 -1.32
N ASN A 116 11.41 1.14 -0.67
CA ASN A 116 12.85 0.91 -0.66
C ASN A 116 13.42 0.54 -2.05
N HIS A 117 12.65 -0.11 -2.92
CA HIS A 117 13.07 -0.41 -4.28
C HIS A 117 13.12 0.84 -5.17
N ASP A 118 12.24 1.80 -4.97
CA ASP A 118 12.30 3.09 -5.68
C ASP A 118 13.61 3.82 -5.34
N TYR A 119 14.08 3.73 -4.10
CA TYR A 119 15.34 4.33 -3.64
C TYR A 119 16.62 3.60 -4.09
N VAL A 120 16.53 2.44 -4.75
CA VAL A 120 17.67 1.82 -5.45
C VAL A 120 18.03 2.60 -6.72
N LEU A 121 17.10 3.39 -7.25
CA LEU A 121 17.35 4.26 -8.39
C LEU A 121 18.40 5.34 -8.05
N ARG A 122 19.16 5.77 -9.06
CA ARG A 122 19.99 6.97 -8.94
C ARG A 122 19.06 8.19 -8.82
N GLU A 123 19.51 9.22 -8.13
CA GLU A 123 18.71 10.41 -7.86
C GLU A 123 18.00 10.99 -9.10
N LYS A 124 18.71 11.13 -10.22
CA LYS A 124 18.11 11.59 -11.48
C LYS A 124 17.00 10.69 -12.02
N ASP A 125 17.09 9.38 -11.78
CA ASP A 125 16.10 8.40 -12.24
C ASP A 125 14.90 8.37 -11.26
N LEU A 126 15.15 8.57 -9.96
CA LEU A 126 14.11 8.77 -8.93
C LEU A 126 13.34 10.07 -9.19
N GLN A 127 14.04 11.16 -9.51
CA GLN A 127 13.42 12.43 -9.86
C GLN A 127 12.51 12.26 -11.10
N LYS A 128 12.96 11.52 -12.11
CA LYS A 128 12.14 11.20 -13.27
C LYS A 128 10.91 10.37 -12.93
N LEU A 129 11.02 9.41 -11.98
CA LEU A 129 9.88 8.65 -11.48
C LEU A 129 8.87 9.58 -10.80
N LYS A 130 9.35 10.52 -9.98
CA LYS A 130 8.53 11.53 -9.32
C LYS A 130 7.81 12.42 -10.34
N GLU A 131 8.53 12.93 -11.32
CA GLU A 131 7.96 13.77 -12.39
C GLU A 131 6.85 13.05 -13.17
N ILE A 132 7.00 11.76 -13.46
CA ILE A 132 5.95 10.99 -14.12
C ILE A 132 4.72 10.85 -13.22
N LEU A 133 4.87 10.58 -11.93
CA LEU A 133 3.76 10.54 -10.98
C LEU A 133 3.03 11.90 -10.94
N GLU A 134 3.77 12.99 -10.81
CA GLU A 134 3.22 14.36 -10.74
C GLU A 134 2.54 14.79 -12.04
N GLN A 135 2.98 14.33 -13.23
CA GLN A 135 2.31 14.59 -14.52
C GLN A 135 0.87 14.03 -14.58
N TYR A 136 0.55 13.06 -13.75
CA TYR A 136 -0.80 12.50 -13.59
C TYR A 136 -1.49 12.96 -12.30
N ASP A 137 -1.15 14.16 -11.81
CA ASP A 137 -1.70 14.78 -10.60
C ASP A 137 -1.54 13.92 -9.33
N CYS A 138 -0.59 12.99 -9.32
CA CYS A 138 -0.26 12.21 -8.14
C CYS A 138 0.63 13.04 -7.20
N LYS A 139 0.19 13.22 -5.95
CA LYS A 139 0.95 13.90 -4.91
C LYS A 139 1.95 12.93 -4.29
N VAL A 140 3.23 13.11 -4.64
CA VAL A 140 4.32 12.29 -4.11
C VAL A 140 4.80 12.87 -2.79
N MET A 141 4.55 12.15 -1.70
CA MET A 141 4.75 12.62 -0.33
C MET A 141 6.04 12.03 0.26
N GLN A 142 6.91 12.90 0.77
CA GLN A 142 8.17 12.55 1.41
C GLN A 142 8.28 13.27 2.77
N ASN A 143 7.69 12.69 3.83
CA ASN A 143 7.57 13.26 5.17
C ASN A 143 6.79 14.59 5.21
N GLU A 144 5.63 14.58 4.64
CA GLU A 144 4.72 15.72 4.58
C GLU A 144 3.26 15.31 4.73
N ASN A 145 2.36 16.27 4.86
CA ASN A 145 0.94 16.00 4.93
C ASN A 145 0.12 16.95 4.06
N HIS A 146 -1.05 16.48 3.66
CA HIS A 146 -2.05 17.25 2.94
C HIS A 146 -3.41 17.15 3.63
N VAL A 147 -4.23 18.18 3.49
CA VAL A 147 -5.58 18.22 4.04
C VAL A 147 -6.60 18.11 2.93
N ILE A 148 -7.58 17.23 3.13
CA ILE A 148 -8.81 17.17 2.33
C ILE A 148 -10.02 17.34 3.23
N TYR A 149 -11.19 17.55 2.63
CA TYR A 149 -12.46 17.64 3.35
C TYR A 149 -13.47 16.66 2.77
N VAL A 150 -13.95 15.74 3.60
CA VAL A 150 -14.98 14.74 3.26
C VAL A 150 -16.28 15.17 3.94
N GLN A 151 -17.23 15.63 3.15
CA GLN A 151 -18.50 16.18 3.65
C GLN A 151 -18.31 17.21 4.79
N GLY A 152 -17.34 18.12 4.61
CA GLY A 152 -17.02 19.16 5.58
C GLY A 152 -16.10 18.73 6.74
N ASN A 153 -15.83 17.44 6.90
CA ASN A 153 -14.93 16.94 7.95
C ASN A 153 -13.50 16.86 7.45
N ARG A 154 -12.55 17.35 8.27
CA ARG A 154 -11.12 17.35 7.95
C ARG A 154 -10.55 15.95 7.98
N VAL A 155 -9.80 15.62 6.92
CA VAL A 155 -8.96 14.43 6.84
C VAL A 155 -7.53 14.87 6.51
N ASN A 156 -6.59 14.52 7.37
CA ASN A 156 -5.17 14.72 7.15
C ASN A 156 -4.61 13.47 6.46
N ILE A 157 -4.09 13.62 5.25
CA ILE A 157 -3.33 12.57 4.54
C ILE A 157 -1.86 12.78 4.91
N ILE A 158 -1.26 11.84 5.61
CA ILE A 158 0.10 11.96 6.17
C ILE A 158 0.99 10.94 5.44
N GLY A 159 1.93 11.43 4.64
CA GLY A 159 2.92 10.61 3.95
C GLY A 159 4.19 10.51 4.78
N ILE A 160 4.56 9.31 5.16
CA ILE A 160 5.83 9.01 5.83
C ILE A 160 6.74 8.30 4.83
N ASP A 161 7.92 8.85 4.61
CA ASP A 161 8.92 8.29 3.72
C ASP A 161 9.45 6.94 4.25
N ASP A 162 10.15 6.18 3.43
CA ASP A 162 10.48 4.79 3.72
C ASP A 162 11.35 4.61 4.98
N PHE A 163 10.81 3.82 5.92
CA PHE A 163 11.46 3.53 7.20
C PHE A 163 12.67 2.60 7.03
N SER A 164 12.59 1.61 6.14
CA SER A 164 13.65 0.62 5.96
C SER A 164 14.95 1.24 5.44
N THR A 165 14.86 2.31 4.66
CA THR A 165 16.00 3.09 4.14
C THR A 165 16.38 4.26 5.06
N LYS A 166 15.76 4.38 6.25
CA LYS A 166 16.02 5.43 7.25
C LYS A 166 15.71 6.84 6.77
N ARG A 167 14.69 7.01 5.93
CA ARG A 167 14.24 8.29 5.38
C ARG A 167 13.04 8.86 6.12
N SER A 168 12.36 8.04 6.92
CA SER A 168 11.18 8.46 7.67
C SER A 168 11.50 9.54 8.71
N ASP A 169 10.72 10.62 8.68
CA ASP A 169 10.73 11.70 9.67
C ASP A 169 9.30 11.96 10.15
N LEU A 170 8.97 11.40 11.31
CA LEU A 170 7.64 11.55 11.90
C LEU A 170 7.34 13.00 12.29
N THR A 171 8.34 13.74 12.75
CA THR A 171 8.17 15.13 13.14
C THR A 171 7.82 16.00 11.94
N ALA A 172 8.51 15.82 10.82
CA ALA A 172 8.21 16.52 9.58
C ALA A 172 6.82 16.09 9.03
N SER A 173 6.53 14.79 8.99
CA SER A 173 5.25 14.25 8.48
C SER A 173 4.03 14.80 9.24
N TYR A 174 4.16 15.01 10.56
CA TYR A 174 3.07 15.51 11.42
C TYR A 174 3.11 17.01 11.66
N ARG A 175 4.01 17.75 10.99
CA ARG A 175 4.08 19.21 11.16
C ARG A 175 2.74 19.86 10.79
N GLU A 176 2.21 20.68 11.71
CA GLU A 176 0.94 21.41 11.53
C GLU A 176 -0.29 20.55 11.29
N VAL A 177 -0.23 19.23 11.54
CA VAL A 177 -1.42 18.38 11.53
C VAL A 177 -2.39 18.87 12.59
N ARG A 178 -3.64 19.13 12.18
CA ARG A 178 -4.71 19.66 13.07
C ARG A 178 -5.74 18.59 13.32
N SER A 179 -6.63 18.83 14.29
CA SER A 179 -7.75 17.94 14.62
C SER A 179 -8.53 17.50 13.37
N GLY A 180 -8.78 16.22 13.24
CA GLY A 180 -9.43 15.56 12.10
C GLY A 180 -9.08 14.09 12.07
N THR A 181 -9.57 13.37 11.06
CA THR A 181 -9.18 11.98 10.81
C THR A 181 -7.79 11.94 10.18
N ASN A 182 -6.88 11.12 10.72
CA ASN A 182 -5.52 10.95 10.22
C ASN A 182 -5.39 9.64 9.45
N LEU A 183 -5.25 9.73 8.12
CA LEU A 183 -4.89 8.62 7.23
C LEU A 183 -3.39 8.68 6.92
N VAL A 184 -2.65 7.68 7.34
CA VAL A 184 -1.20 7.58 7.12
C VAL A 184 -0.89 6.67 5.96
N LEU A 185 -0.01 7.11 5.06
CA LEU A 185 0.58 6.33 3.98
C LEU A 185 2.07 6.17 4.23
N THR A 186 2.56 4.96 4.17
CA THR A 186 3.99 4.63 4.26
C THR A 186 4.26 3.34 3.50
N HIS A 187 5.52 3.05 3.18
CA HIS A 187 5.84 1.78 2.55
C HIS A 187 6.10 0.68 3.60
N ASP A 188 7.07 0.89 4.50
CA ASP A 188 7.45 -0.12 5.50
C ASP A 188 6.55 -0.03 6.76
N PRO A 189 5.74 -1.07 7.05
CA PRO A 189 4.85 -1.08 8.22
C PRO A 189 5.58 -1.09 9.57
N ASN A 190 6.88 -1.42 9.62
CA ASN A 190 7.62 -1.42 10.90
C ASN A 190 7.62 -0.06 11.60
N ILE A 191 7.37 1.04 10.88
CA ILE A 191 7.25 2.40 11.43
C ILE A 191 6.18 2.47 12.54
N VAL A 192 5.10 1.67 12.49
CA VAL A 192 4.03 1.67 13.50
C VAL A 192 4.54 1.41 14.91
N LEU A 193 5.67 0.69 15.04
CA LEU A 193 6.31 0.39 16.31
C LEU A 193 6.97 1.63 16.96
N HIS A 194 7.12 2.71 16.18
CA HIS A 194 7.72 3.99 16.59
C HIS A 194 6.68 5.11 16.68
N MET A 195 5.39 4.81 16.42
CA MET A 195 4.31 5.80 16.35
C MET A 195 3.44 5.85 17.61
N LYS A 196 3.98 5.49 18.79
CA LYS A 196 3.21 5.53 20.04
C LYS A 196 2.65 6.92 20.33
N GLU A 197 3.49 7.95 20.20
CA GLU A 197 3.14 9.36 20.44
C GLU A 197 2.48 10.06 19.23
N TYR A 198 2.40 9.38 18.08
CA TYR A 198 1.79 9.90 16.87
C TYR A 198 0.43 9.25 16.64
N HIS A 199 -0.62 10.09 16.58
CA HIS A 199 -1.98 9.58 16.38
C HIS A 199 -2.25 9.33 14.90
N PHE A 200 -2.81 8.17 14.61
CA PHE A 200 -3.44 7.87 13.31
C PHE A 200 -4.74 7.08 13.54
N ASP A 201 -5.71 7.31 12.67
CA ASP A 201 -6.97 6.57 12.65
C ASP A 201 -6.89 5.36 11.74
N TYR A 202 -6.07 5.43 10.70
CA TYR A 202 -5.74 4.33 9.82
C TYR A 202 -4.39 4.52 9.15
N LEU A 203 -3.62 3.42 8.98
CA LEU A 203 -2.35 3.42 8.28
C LEU A 203 -2.36 2.36 7.18
N LEU A 204 -1.91 2.74 5.97
CA LEU A 204 -1.75 1.88 4.81
C LEU A 204 -0.27 1.67 4.49
N SER A 205 0.11 0.42 4.22
CA SER A 205 1.50 0.04 3.92
C SER A 205 1.59 -1.19 3.00
N GLY A 206 2.80 -1.54 2.57
CA GLY A 206 3.11 -2.70 1.76
C GLY A 206 4.34 -3.46 2.23
N HIS A 207 5.39 -3.56 1.38
CA HIS A 207 6.75 -4.01 1.67
C HIS A 207 6.96 -5.52 1.79
N PHE A 208 6.03 -6.27 2.39
CA PHE A 208 6.25 -7.68 2.71
C PHE A 208 5.70 -8.66 1.67
N HIS A 209 4.93 -8.20 0.68
CA HIS A 209 4.29 -9.04 -0.35
C HIS A 209 3.48 -10.22 0.19
N GLY A 210 2.94 -10.11 1.44
CA GLY A 210 2.34 -11.25 2.11
C GLY A 210 3.29 -12.43 2.29
N GLY A 211 4.59 -12.15 2.24
CA GLY A 211 5.66 -13.13 2.24
C GLY A 211 6.03 -13.66 0.86
N GLN A 212 5.35 -13.31 -0.21
CA GLN A 212 5.52 -13.79 -1.59
C GLN A 212 5.65 -15.33 -1.70
N ILE A 213 6.63 -15.95 -0.99
CA ILE A 213 6.79 -17.40 -0.78
C ILE A 213 6.61 -17.66 0.71
N CYS A 214 5.36 -17.90 1.14
CA CYS A 214 4.97 -18.07 2.53
C CYS A 214 4.46 -19.50 2.77
N TYR A 215 5.38 -20.44 3.05
CA TYR A 215 5.03 -21.82 3.41
C TYR A 215 6.15 -22.51 4.22
N PRO A 216 5.87 -22.95 5.45
CA PRO A 216 4.70 -22.69 6.28
C PRO A 216 4.68 -21.24 6.81
N LYS A 217 5.82 -20.51 6.74
CA LYS A 217 6.01 -19.11 7.09
C LYS A 217 7.03 -18.47 6.13
N ALA A 218 6.99 -17.14 6.03
CA ALA A 218 7.92 -16.37 5.23
C ALA A 218 9.26 -16.14 5.97
N TYR A 219 10.01 -17.19 6.26
CA TYR A 219 11.26 -17.12 7.04
C TYR A 219 12.32 -16.18 6.45
N HIS A 220 12.35 -16.03 5.13
CA HIS A 220 13.28 -15.11 4.44
C HIS A 220 13.04 -13.64 4.79
N LEU A 221 11.81 -13.29 5.25
CA LEU A 221 11.49 -11.93 5.70
C LEU A 221 12.01 -11.61 7.10
N ALA A 222 12.59 -12.54 7.83
CA ALA A 222 13.03 -12.32 9.22
C ALA A 222 14.02 -11.16 9.38
N LYS A 223 14.72 -10.78 8.29
CA LYS A 223 15.64 -9.63 8.24
C LYS A 223 14.92 -8.29 7.99
N MET A 224 13.64 -8.31 7.59
CA MET A 224 12.86 -7.13 7.23
C MET A 224 12.16 -6.47 8.43
N GLY A 225 12.61 -6.71 9.64
CA GLY A 225 12.13 -6.02 10.83
C GLY A 225 11.36 -6.88 11.82
N LYS A 226 10.83 -6.22 12.85
CA LYS A 226 10.17 -6.91 13.97
C LYS A 226 8.82 -7.49 13.59
N LEU A 227 8.02 -6.78 12.79
CA LEU A 227 6.71 -7.26 12.34
C LEU A 227 6.83 -8.55 11.53
N ALA A 228 7.80 -8.62 10.60
CA ALA A 228 8.07 -9.82 9.81
C ALA A 228 8.46 -11.01 10.70
N ARG A 229 9.30 -10.81 11.73
CA ARG A 229 9.64 -11.86 12.71
C ARG A 229 8.43 -12.35 13.50
N MET A 230 7.48 -11.46 13.79
CA MET A 230 6.21 -11.79 14.45
C MET A 230 5.18 -12.41 13.50
N ASN A 231 5.51 -12.58 12.21
CA ASN A 231 4.61 -13.05 11.15
C ASN A 231 3.41 -12.11 10.92
N VAL A 232 3.57 -10.82 11.21
CA VAL A 232 2.62 -9.74 10.90
C VAL A 232 3.03 -9.17 9.55
N ILE A 233 2.57 -9.80 8.45
CA ILE A 233 3.10 -9.56 7.11
C ILE A 233 2.05 -9.25 6.04
N LYS A 234 0.76 -9.25 6.39
CA LYS A 234 -0.35 -8.96 5.47
C LYS A 234 -1.66 -8.75 6.21
N GLY A 235 -2.57 -7.96 5.59
CA GLY A 235 -3.92 -7.75 6.09
C GLY A 235 -4.02 -6.71 7.20
N LEU A 236 -5.18 -6.69 7.85
CA LEU A 236 -5.51 -5.72 8.90
C LEU A 236 -4.97 -6.16 10.26
N HIS A 237 -4.28 -5.25 10.93
CA HIS A 237 -3.71 -5.44 12.27
C HIS A 237 -3.99 -4.23 13.16
N MET A 238 -3.67 -4.36 14.44
CA MET A 238 -3.78 -3.30 15.44
C MET A 238 -2.44 -3.08 16.14
N GLN A 239 -2.00 -1.82 16.28
CA GLN A 239 -0.87 -1.42 17.10
C GLN A 239 -1.32 -0.32 18.07
N ASP A 240 -1.19 -0.57 19.38
CA ASP A 240 -1.61 0.38 20.43
C ASP A 240 -3.07 0.89 20.24
N GLY A 241 -3.97 -0.03 19.84
CA GLY A 241 -5.37 0.27 19.58
C GLY A 241 -5.65 1.02 18.28
N LYS A 242 -4.64 1.23 17.42
CA LYS A 242 -4.74 1.92 16.13
C LYS A 242 -4.64 0.92 14.98
N PRO A 243 -5.59 0.91 14.01
CA PRO A 243 -5.60 -0.05 12.90
C PRO A 243 -4.57 0.31 11.83
N PHE A 244 -3.89 -0.70 11.31
CA PHE A 244 -3.02 -0.57 10.14
C PHE A 244 -3.15 -1.76 9.20
N TYR A 245 -2.95 -1.53 7.92
CA TYR A 245 -3.07 -2.54 6.87
C TYR A 245 -1.74 -2.73 6.15
N ILE A 246 -1.39 -3.99 5.91
CA ILE A 246 -0.22 -4.38 5.13
C ILE A 246 -0.72 -5.08 3.87
N SER A 247 -0.50 -4.45 2.71
CA SER A 247 -0.84 -5.03 1.41
C SER A 247 0.05 -6.21 1.06
N GLU A 248 -0.52 -7.21 0.36
CA GLU A 248 0.26 -8.29 -0.26
C GLU A 248 0.94 -7.83 -1.58
N GLY A 249 0.69 -6.60 -2.02
CA GLY A 249 1.28 -6.02 -3.22
C GLY A 249 0.73 -6.57 -4.53
N LEU A 250 0.89 -5.81 -5.61
CA LEU A 250 0.34 -6.13 -6.93
C LEU A 250 1.36 -6.79 -7.88
N GLY A 251 2.65 -6.57 -7.64
CA GLY A 251 3.77 -7.16 -8.38
C GLY A 251 4.57 -8.16 -7.56
N GLN A 252 5.66 -8.68 -8.14
CA GLN A 252 6.60 -9.59 -7.48
C GLN A 252 8.01 -9.09 -7.62
N THR A 253 8.79 -9.23 -6.56
CA THR A 253 10.23 -9.00 -6.58
C THR A 253 11.00 -10.31 -6.82
N GLY A 254 12.14 -10.24 -7.52
CA GLY A 254 12.99 -11.40 -7.82
C GLY A 254 12.32 -12.45 -8.70
N VAL A 255 12.00 -13.61 -8.15
CA VAL A 255 11.38 -14.72 -8.89
C VAL A 255 9.88 -14.50 -9.01
N ASN A 256 9.34 -14.55 -10.24
CA ASN A 256 7.93 -14.33 -10.52
C ASN A 256 7.06 -15.54 -10.13
N ILE A 257 6.90 -15.77 -8.84
CA ILE A 257 6.05 -16.82 -8.24
C ILE A 257 5.43 -16.34 -6.94
N ARG A 258 4.27 -16.92 -6.57
CA ARG A 258 3.63 -16.72 -5.28
C ARG A 258 3.18 -18.04 -4.66
N VAL A 259 3.48 -18.22 -3.36
CA VAL A 259 3.08 -19.40 -2.57
C VAL A 259 2.55 -18.92 -1.23
N GLY A 260 1.28 -19.19 -0.90
CA GLY A 260 0.66 -18.74 0.34
C GLY A 260 0.35 -17.23 0.39
N SER A 261 0.54 -16.53 -0.71
CA SER A 261 0.15 -15.12 -0.92
C SER A 261 -0.47 -14.95 -2.31
N ARG A 262 -1.17 -13.84 -2.54
CA ARG A 262 -1.77 -13.47 -3.82
C ARG A 262 -1.49 -12.01 -4.12
N PRO A 263 -1.37 -11.61 -5.40
CA PRO A 263 -1.44 -10.19 -5.73
C PRO A 263 -2.79 -9.64 -5.31
N GLU A 264 -2.80 -8.42 -4.77
CA GLU A 264 -4.05 -7.84 -4.29
C GLU A 264 -4.25 -6.40 -4.73
N ILE A 265 -5.53 -6.06 -4.87
CA ILE A 265 -6.09 -4.71 -4.93
C ILE A 265 -6.98 -4.57 -3.72
N THR A 266 -6.83 -3.52 -2.91
CA THR A 266 -7.65 -3.35 -1.71
C THR A 266 -8.47 -2.09 -1.77
N LEU A 267 -9.77 -2.21 -1.52
CA LEU A 267 -10.72 -1.11 -1.34
C LEU A 267 -11.01 -0.97 0.15
N HIS A 268 -10.70 0.19 0.71
CA HIS A 268 -10.96 0.49 2.11
C HIS A 268 -12.12 1.48 2.24
N GLN A 269 -13.00 1.24 3.20
CA GLN A 269 -14.04 2.16 3.62
C GLN A 269 -13.68 2.69 5.00
N LEU A 270 -13.18 3.92 5.04
CA LEU A 270 -12.81 4.59 6.29
C LEU A 270 -13.93 5.51 6.74
N SER A 271 -14.52 5.24 7.90
CA SER A 271 -15.45 6.18 8.56
C SER A 271 -14.69 7.41 9.03
N ILE A 272 -15.19 8.60 8.67
CA ILE A 272 -14.56 9.88 9.02
C ILE A 272 -15.24 10.42 10.27
N SER A 273 -14.44 10.69 11.32
CA SER A 273 -14.96 11.26 12.56
C SER A 273 -15.61 12.63 12.32
N THR A 274 -16.87 12.75 12.67
CA THR A 274 -17.54 14.04 12.73
C THR A 274 -17.09 14.77 13.99
N ILE A 275 -16.33 15.85 13.83
CA ILE A 275 -16.02 16.74 14.95
C ILE A 275 -17.32 17.45 15.33
N LYS A 276 -18.02 16.96 16.37
CA LYS A 276 -19.00 17.82 17.04
C LYS A 276 -18.22 19.01 17.58
N ASN A 277 -18.56 20.23 17.12
CA ASN A 277 -18.11 21.47 17.75
C ASN A 277 -18.41 21.32 19.25
N LYS A 278 -17.42 20.94 20.05
CA LYS A 278 -17.46 21.24 21.47
C LYS A 278 -17.41 22.76 21.52
N GLU A 279 -18.57 23.37 21.78
CA GLU A 279 -18.64 24.78 22.18
C GLU A 279 -17.53 24.97 23.22
N LEU A 280 -16.57 25.82 22.90
CA LEU A 280 -15.66 26.35 23.89
C LEU A 280 -16.53 26.98 24.98
N PRO A 281 -16.37 26.62 26.25
CA PRO A 281 -17.10 27.33 27.29
C PRO A 281 -16.77 28.81 27.14
N ALA A 282 -17.78 29.63 27.00
CA ALA A 282 -17.67 31.10 27.01
C ALA A 282 -16.94 31.48 28.30
N VAL A 283 -15.77 32.13 28.16
CA VAL A 283 -15.03 32.77 29.25
C VAL A 283 -15.64 34.12 29.53
#